data_67784918d9cf76a4a246e1984ffb3be2
#
_entry.id   67784918d9cf76a4a246e1984ffb3be2
#
_cell.length_a   1.000
_cell.length_b   1.000
_cell.length_c   1.000
_cell.angle_alpha   90.00
_cell.angle_beta   90.00
_cell.angle_gamma   90.00
#
_symmetry.space_group_name_H-M   'P 1'
#
loop_
_entity.id
_entity.type
_entity.pdbx_description
1 polymer ?
#
loop_
_entity_poly.entity_id
_entity_poly.type
_entity_poly.pdbx_seq_one_letter_code
_entity_poly.pdbx_strand_id
1 'polypeptide(L)'
;REKNPDYSFYTLRENGLNDWTERERSVVLDLDLDYFCWDDSLSTAGVKQMEITREAYEEYWENLYHPFRILPKRLMQAKEKDGRYYLEYREFVKPDAKPDKERIKNRINHLLDWLETEKIKIAVVDICRSRYSGYLNNEIFPWVEEEFLKKLGERTDYVRREIGRNEDNK
;
A
#
# COMPACT_ATOMS: atom_id res chain seq x y z
N ARG A 1 12.98 7.81 22.61
CA ARG A 1 13.60 7.36 21.33
C ARG A 1 14.42 8.53 20.83
N GLU A 2 15.73 8.39 20.82
CA GLU A 2 16.60 9.35 20.14
C GLU A 2 16.19 9.38 18.66
N LYS A 3 15.88 10.57 18.16
CA LYS A 3 15.68 10.76 16.72
C LYS A 3 17.05 10.56 16.08
N ASN A 4 17.21 9.51 15.29
CA ASN A 4 18.39 9.39 14.46
C ASN A 4 18.33 10.53 13.43
N PRO A 5 19.25 11.51 13.46
CA PRO A 5 19.18 12.69 12.61
C PRO A 5 19.39 12.37 11.13
N ASP A 6 19.84 11.15 10.80
CA ASP A 6 20.22 10.78 9.43
C ASP A 6 19.10 10.15 8.61
N TYR A 7 17.92 9.92 9.22
CA TYR A 7 16.77 9.32 8.51
C TYR A 7 15.52 10.18 8.64
N SER A 8 14.98 10.53 7.51
CA SER A 8 13.67 11.16 7.40
C SER A 8 12.75 10.24 6.60
N PHE A 9 11.57 9.94 7.17
CA PHE A 9 10.53 9.18 6.47
C PHE A 9 9.57 10.16 5.82
N TYR A 10 9.40 10.04 4.51
CA TYR A 10 8.46 10.83 3.75
C TYR A 10 7.40 9.91 3.16
N THR A 11 6.15 10.30 3.25
CA THR A 11 5.09 9.66 2.48
C THR A 11 4.97 10.43 1.17
N LEU A 12 5.43 9.83 0.08
CA LEU A 12 5.24 10.39 -1.25
C LEU A 12 3.77 10.20 -1.65
N ARG A 13 3.04 11.29 -1.79
CA ARG A 13 1.71 11.29 -2.38
C ARG A 13 1.78 12.10 -3.65
N GLU A 14 1.15 11.61 -4.72
CA GLU A 14 1.12 12.30 -6.03
C GLU A 14 0.73 13.78 -5.95
N ASN A 15 -0.02 14.16 -4.90
CA ASN A 15 -0.51 15.53 -4.69
C ASN A 15 0.24 16.31 -3.59
N GLY A 16 1.36 15.82 -3.07
CA GLY A 16 1.95 16.37 -1.84
C GLY A 16 3.42 16.75 -1.90
N LEU A 17 4.04 16.76 -3.07
CA LEU A 17 5.48 17.08 -3.22
C LEU A 17 5.83 18.56 -3.21
N ASN A 18 4.85 19.44 -3.06
CA ASN A 18 5.11 20.90 -3.10
C ASN A 18 6.11 21.38 -2.04
N ASP A 19 6.33 20.60 -0.98
CA ASP A 19 7.26 20.90 0.11
C ASP A 19 8.58 20.11 0.06
N TRP A 20 8.84 19.34 -1.01
CA TRP A 20 10.09 18.60 -1.13
C TRP A 20 11.26 19.54 -1.48
N THR A 21 11.92 20.05 -0.48
CA THR A 21 13.05 20.98 -0.63
C THR A 21 14.42 20.29 -0.77
N GLU A 22 14.50 18.99 -0.50
CA GLU A 22 15.77 18.24 -0.45
C GLU A 22 15.97 17.32 -1.66
N ARG A 23 15.80 17.86 -2.87
CA ARG A 23 15.86 17.12 -4.16
C ARG A 23 17.22 16.47 -4.46
N GLU A 24 18.25 16.76 -3.69
CA GLU A 24 19.60 16.20 -3.88
C GLU A 24 19.83 14.89 -3.15
N ARG A 25 18.90 14.48 -2.26
CA ARG A 25 19.05 13.25 -1.49
C ARG A 25 18.54 12.04 -2.26
N SER A 26 19.27 10.94 -2.11
CA SER A 26 18.82 9.65 -2.61
C SER A 26 17.75 9.05 -1.68
N VAL A 27 16.75 8.40 -2.26
CA VAL A 27 15.64 7.78 -1.54
C VAL A 27 15.67 6.26 -1.67
N VAL A 28 15.06 5.59 -0.72
CA VAL A 28 14.65 4.19 -0.84
C VAL A 28 13.21 4.18 -1.32
N LEU A 29 12.95 3.57 -2.47
CA LEU A 29 11.61 3.33 -2.97
C LEU A 29 11.15 1.97 -2.44
N ASP A 30 10.23 1.98 -1.49
CA ASP A 30 9.53 0.78 -1.00
C ASP A 30 8.28 0.58 -1.86
N LEU A 31 8.29 -0.48 -2.67
CA LEU A 31 7.29 -0.74 -3.68
C LEU A 31 6.59 -2.06 -3.43
N ASP A 32 5.30 -2.00 -3.17
CA ASP A 32 4.43 -3.17 -3.19
C ASP A 32 3.88 -3.38 -4.61
N LEU A 33 4.15 -4.53 -5.22
CA LEU A 33 3.77 -4.79 -6.63
C LEU A 33 2.27 -4.79 -6.87
N ASP A 34 1.45 -5.03 -5.86
CA ASP A 34 -0.01 -4.96 -5.99
C ASP A 34 -0.50 -3.53 -6.25
N TYR A 35 0.29 -2.51 -5.91
CA TYR A 35 0.03 -1.11 -6.26
C TYR A 35 -0.34 -0.92 -7.74
N PHE A 36 0.30 -1.67 -8.64
CA PHE A 36 0.02 -1.56 -10.07
C PHE A 36 -1.26 -2.30 -10.49
N CYS A 37 -1.72 -3.26 -9.69
CA CYS A 37 -2.82 -4.16 -10.04
C CYS A 37 -4.16 -3.71 -9.49
N TRP A 38 -4.16 -2.90 -8.43
CA TRP A 38 -5.37 -2.48 -7.77
C TRP A 38 -6.02 -1.27 -8.45
N ASP A 39 -7.35 -1.36 -8.58
CA ASP A 39 -8.17 -0.20 -8.79
C ASP A 39 -8.44 0.47 -7.45
N ASP A 40 -8.67 1.79 -7.44
CA ASP A 40 -9.20 2.54 -6.30
C ASP A 40 -10.56 2.04 -5.79
N SER A 41 -11.02 0.94 -6.32
CA SER A 41 -12.27 0.26 -6.02
C SER A 41 -12.32 -0.42 -4.65
N LEU A 42 -11.48 -0.05 -3.70
CA LEU A 42 -11.81 -0.16 -2.27
C LEU A 42 -13.19 0.47 -1.96
N SER A 43 -13.73 1.19 -2.93
CA SER A 43 -15.02 1.85 -2.86
C SER A 43 -16.22 0.92 -3.05
N THR A 44 -16.08 -0.29 -3.55
CA THR A 44 -17.21 -1.07 -4.06
C THR A 44 -17.83 -2.02 -3.05
N ALA A 45 -17.16 -2.34 -1.96
CA ALA A 45 -17.82 -3.04 -0.87
C ALA A 45 -18.69 -2.05 -0.10
N GLY A 46 -19.99 -2.27 -0.14
CA GLY A 46 -20.95 -1.49 0.63
C GLY A 46 -20.58 -1.46 2.12
N VAL A 47 -21.08 -0.45 2.81
CA VAL A 47 -20.95 -0.40 4.28
C VAL A 47 -21.79 -1.53 4.86
N LYS A 48 -21.18 -2.40 5.62
CA LYS A 48 -21.86 -3.42 6.44
C LYS A 48 -21.96 -2.91 7.88
N GLN A 49 -23.02 -3.30 8.55
CA GLN A 49 -23.26 -2.97 9.93
C GLN A 49 -23.47 -4.25 10.73
N MET A 50 -22.83 -4.33 11.86
CA MET A 50 -23.03 -5.38 12.85
C MET A 50 -23.49 -4.71 14.15
N GLU A 51 -24.64 -5.12 14.68
CA GLU A 51 -25.11 -4.63 15.98
C GLU A 51 -24.16 -5.14 17.06
N ILE A 52 -23.75 -4.24 17.95
CA ILE A 52 -22.86 -4.52 19.08
C ILE A 52 -23.52 -4.08 20.38
N THR A 53 -23.01 -4.56 21.50
CA THR A 53 -23.50 -4.13 22.80
C THR A 53 -23.03 -2.70 23.11
N ARG A 54 -23.69 -2.08 24.07
CA ARG A 54 -23.28 -0.77 24.58
C ARG A 54 -21.87 -0.80 25.15
N GLU A 55 -21.55 -1.83 25.90
CA GLU A 55 -20.23 -2.03 26.49
C GLU A 55 -19.14 -2.14 25.43
N ALA A 56 -19.39 -2.87 24.34
CA ALA A 56 -18.45 -2.97 23.22
C ALA A 56 -18.28 -1.64 22.47
N TYR A 57 -19.34 -0.85 22.39
CA TYR A 57 -19.29 0.50 21.84
C TYR A 57 -18.45 1.44 22.71
N GLU A 58 -18.68 1.43 24.02
CA GLU A 58 -17.93 2.23 24.99
C GLU A 58 -16.46 1.83 24.99
N GLU A 59 -16.17 0.51 25.03
CA GLU A 59 -14.79 -0.01 24.93
C GLU A 59 -14.08 0.46 23.65
N TYR A 60 -14.76 0.44 22.51
CA TYR A 60 -14.19 0.94 21.26
C TYR A 60 -13.74 2.40 21.37
N TRP A 61 -14.52 3.26 22.02
CA TRP A 61 -14.20 4.68 22.11
C TRP A 61 -13.24 5.02 23.25
N GLU A 62 -13.28 4.34 24.36
CA GLU A 62 -12.45 4.59 25.53
C GLU A 62 -11.05 3.98 25.40
N ASN A 63 -10.95 2.79 24.80
CA ASN A 63 -9.69 2.10 24.65
C ASN A 63 -8.92 2.60 23.41
N LEU A 64 -7.90 3.42 23.61
CA LEU A 64 -7.04 3.92 22.54
C LEU A 64 -6.31 2.80 21.76
N TYR A 65 -6.12 1.65 22.39
CA TYR A 65 -5.43 0.50 21.82
C TYR A 65 -6.41 -0.58 21.33
N HIS A 66 -7.70 -0.24 21.21
CA HIS A 66 -8.68 -1.19 20.69
C HIS A 66 -8.25 -1.67 19.29
N PRO A 67 -8.25 -3.00 19.03
CA PRO A 67 -7.73 -3.56 17.78
C PRO A 67 -8.33 -2.95 16.53
N PHE A 68 -9.61 -2.62 16.53
CA PHE A 68 -10.30 -2.02 15.38
C PHE A 68 -10.01 -0.52 15.19
N ARG A 69 -9.41 0.15 16.16
CA ARG A 69 -8.98 1.56 16.00
C ARG A 69 -7.66 1.72 15.25
N ILE A 70 -6.94 0.62 15.02
CA ILE A 70 -5.75 0.61 14.14
C ILE A 70 -6.18 0.91 12.71
N LEU A 71 -7.39 0.49 12.33
CA LEU A 71 -7.93 0.76 11.00
C LEU A 71 -8.43 2.22 10.88
N PRO A 72 -8.26 2.83 9.70
CA PRO A 72 -8.85 4.14 9.45
C PRO A 72 -10.37 4.14 9.67
N LYS A 73 -10.91 5.19 10.29
CA LYS A 73 -12.36 5.32 10.57
C LYS A 73 -13.25 5.13 9.35
N ARG A 74 -12.74 5.46 8.15
CA ARG A 74 -13.45 5.21 6.89
C ARG A 74 -13.65 3.73 6.56
N LEU A 75 -12.84 2.85 7.18
CA LEU A 75 -12.91 1.39 6.96
C LEU A 75 -13.65 0.68 8.08
N MET A 76 -13.54 1.18 9.31
CA MET A 76 -14.21 0.61 10.47
C MET A 76 -14.45 1.67 11.54
N GLN A 77 -15.67 1.76 12.05
CA GLN A 77 -16.04 2.71 13.08
C GLN A 77 -17.26 2.23 13.87
N ALA A 78 -17.19 2.36 15.20
CA ALA A 78 -18.38 2.17 16.04
C ALA A 78 -19.27 3.42 15.99
N LYS A 79 -20.59 3.21 15.81
CA LYS A 79 -21.60 4.26 15.73
C LYS A 79 -22.81 3.94 16.58
N GLU A 80 -23.42 5.00 17.09
CA GLU A 80 -24.77 4.95 17.69
C GLU A 80 -25.77 5.49 16.69
N LYS A 81 -26.89 4.77 16.57
CA LYS A 81 -28.01 5.17 15.73
C LYS A 81 -29.32 4.69 16.35
N ASP A 82 -30.24 5.60 16.59
CA ASP A 82 -31.58 5.31 17.14
C ASP A 82 -31.53 4.52 18.46
N GLY A 83 -30.58 4.82 19.35
CA GLY A 83 -30.36 4.16 20.63
C GLY A 83 -29.79 2.73 20.56
N ARG A 84 -29.32 2.33 19.40
CA ARG A 84 -28.60 1.08 19.15
C ARG A 84 -27.18 1.34 18.75
N TYR A 85 -26.31 0.36 18.99
CA TYR A 85 -24.88 0.47 18.74
C TYR A 85 -24.47 -0.48 17.61
N TYR A 86 -23.65 0.02 16.70
CA TYR A 86 -23.22 -0.71 15.50
C TYR A 86 -21.73 -0.55 15.30
N LEU A 87 -21.08 -1.63 14.84
CA LEU A 87 -19.79 -1.56 14.19
C LEU A 87 -20.05 -1.49 12.69
N GLU A 88 -19.77 -0.33 12.09
CA GLU A 88 -19.77 -0.16 10.64
C GLU A 88 -18.41 -0.52 10.09
N TYR A 89 -18.38 -1.35 9.07
CA TYR A 89 -17.15 -1.73 8.40
C TYR A 89 -17.34 -1.87 6.90
N ARG A 90 -16.25 -1.68 6.17
CA ARG A 90 -16.21 -1.95 4.74
C ARG A 90 -15.51 -3.27 4.50
N GLU A 91 -16.16 -4.16 3.79
CA GLU A 91 -15.57 -5.42 3.38
C GLU A 91 -14.64 -5.19 2.19
N PHE A 92 -13.43 -5.67 2.31
CA PHE A 92 -12.51 -5.69 1.18
C PHE A 92 -12.94 -6.80 0.22
N VAL A 93 -13.49 -6.43 -0.91
CA VAL A 93 -13.76 -7.39 -1.98
C VAL A 93 -12.50 -7.49 -2.81
N LYS A 94 -11.93 -8.71 -2.90
CA LYS A 94 -10.87 -8.96 -3.87
C LYS A 94 -11.48 -8.73 -5.25
N PRO A 95 -10.89 -7.89 -6.08
CA PRO A 95 -11.37 -7.72 -7.43
C PRO A 95 -11.24 -9.04 -8.18
N ASP A 96 -12.35 -9.60 -8.66
CA ASP A 96 -12.38 -10.77 -9.55
C ASP A 96 -11.84 -10.45 -10.95
N ALA A 97 -11.59 -9.19 -11.22
CA ALA A 97 -11.11 -8.74 -12.52
C ALA A 97 -9.69 -9.25 -12.78
N LYS A 98 -9.52 -9.95 -13.88
CA LYS A 98 -8.18 -10.25 -14.39
C LYS A 98 -7.43 -8.94 -14.60
N PRO A 99 -6.22 -8.79 -14.04
CA PRO A 99 -5.47 -7.55 -14.18
C PRO A 99 -5.24 -7.25 -15.67
N ASP A 100 -5.59 -6.04 -16.08
CA ASP A 100 -5.31 -5.55 -17.42
C ASP A 100 -3.82 -5.21 -17.53
N LYS A 101 -3.09 -5.99 -18.31
CA LYS A 101 -1.64 -5.82 -18.50
C LYS A 101 -1.28 -4.46 -19.08
N GLU A 102 -2.10 -3.92 -19.98
CA GLU A 102 -1.82 -2.62 -20.57
C GLU A 102 -1.97 -1.50 -19.54
N ARG A 103 -2.98 -1.59 -18.70
CA ARG A 103 -3.15 -0.64 -17.59
C ARG A 103 -2.01 -0.74 -16.57
N ILE A 104 -1.55 -1.95 -16.25
CA ILE A 104 -0.40 -2.14 -15.35
C ILE A 104 0.85 -1.48 -15.94
N LYS A 105 1.15 -1.69 -17.23
CA LYS A 105 2.26 -1.02 -17.91
C LYS A 105 2.17 0.49 -17.85
N ASN A 106 0.98 1.03 -18.08
CA ASN A 106 0.75 2.48 -18.02
C ASN A 106 1.01 3.03 -16.61
N ARG A 107 0.61 2.31 -15.57
CA ARG A 107 0.88 2.69 -14.17
C ARG A 107 2.37 2.62 -13.82
N ILE A 108 3.07 1.57 -14.27
CA ILE A 108 4.52 1.45 -14.11
C ILE A 108 5.22 2.65 -14.77
N ASN A 109 4.88 2.93 -16.03
CA ASN A 109 5.47 4.07 -16.75
C ASN A 109 5.16 5.38 -16.03
N HIS A 110 3.90 5.60 -15.62
CA HIS A 110 3.50 6.82 -14.92
C HIS A 110 4.31 7.04 -13.64
N LEU A 111 4.49 6.01 -12.81
CA LEU A 111 5.33 6.10 -11.60
C LEU A 111 6.77 6.49 -11.95
N LEU A 112 7.38 5.79 -12.92
CA LEU A 112 8.77 6.02 -13.27
C LEU A 112 8.98 7.39 -13.93
N ASP A 113 8.08 7.81 -14.81
CA ASP A 113 8.10 9.12 -15.46
C ASP A 113 7.91 10.25 -14.43
N TRP A 114 7.05 10.04 -13.44
CA TRP A 114 6.86 10.97 -12.34
C TRP A 114 8.14 11.10 -11.48
N LEU A 115 8.77 10.00 -11.10
CA LEU A 115 10.04 10.00 -10.34
C LEU A 115 11.15 10.76 -11.10
N GLU A 116 11.21 10.55 -12.41
CA GLU A 116 12.18 11.25 -13.29
C GLU A 116 11.86 12.74 -13.40
N THR A 117 10.60 13.10 -13.62
CA THR A 117 10.14 14.50 -13.71
C THR A 117 10.44 15.28 -12.43
N GLU A 118 10.21 14.67 -11.29
CA GLU A 118 10.51 15.24 -9.98
C GLU A 118 11.99 15.16 -9.60
N LYS A 119 12.82 14.57 -10.48
CA LYS A 119 14.27 14.40 -10.27
C LYS A 119 14.59 13.64 -8.97
N ILE A 120 13.76 12.67 -8.62
CA ILE A 120 13.97 11.85 -7.43
C ILE A 120 15.06 10.82 -7.73
N LYS A 121 16.15 10.91 -7.00
CA LYS A 121 17.27 9.98 -7.13
C LYS A 121 17.02 8.75 -6.28
N ILE A 122 16.76 7.61 -6.92
CA ILE A 122 16.55 6.34 -6.22
C ILE A 122 17.91 5.70 -5.94
N ALA A 123 18.20 5.38 -4.66
CA ALA A 123 19.37 4.61 -4.27
C ALA A 123 19.08 3.11 -4.17
N VAL A 124 17.89 2.76 -3.69
CA VAL A 124 17.45 1.38 -3.50
C VAL A 124 15.98 1.30 -3.85
N VAL A 125 15.59 0.22 -4.52
CA VAL A 125 14.19 -0.20 -4.64
C VAL A 125 14.02 -1.48 -3.84
N ASP A 126 13.16 -1.43 -2.81
CA ASP A 126 12.69 -2.60 -2.11
C ASP A 126 11.35 -3.05 -2.71
N ILE A 127 11.28 -4.32 -3.15
CA ILE A 127 10.12 -4.85 -3.85
C ILE A 127 9.42 -5.89 -2.99
N CYS A 128 8.24 -5.53 -2.49
CA CYS A 128 7.32 -6.44 -1.85
C CYS A 128 6.43 -7.12 -2.89
N ARG A 129 6.44 -8.46 -2.89
CA ARG A 129 5.69 -9.25 -3.87
C ARG A 129 4.23 -9.49 -3.52
N SER A 130 3.79 -9.13 -2.31
CA SER A 130 2.41 -9.28 -1.78
C SER A 130 1.73 -10.62 -2.05
N ARG A 131 2.53 -11.69 -2.22
CA ARG A 131 2.05 -13.04 -2.61
C ARG A 131 1.20 -13.68 -1.52
N TYR A 132 1.64 -13.56 -0.27
CA TYR A 132 1.01 -14.22 0.87
C TYR A 132 -0.24 -13.50 1.35
N SER A 133 -0.35 -12.21 1.11
CA SER A 133 -1.55 -11.43 1.40
C SER A 133 -2.70 -11.75 0.44
N GLY A 134 -2.37 -12.36 -0.71
CA GLY A 134 -3.33 -12.70 -1.75
C GLY A 134 -3.86 -11.48 -2.52
N TYR A 135 -3.23 -10.33 -2.35
CA TYR A 135 -3.56 -9.12 -3.11
C TYR A 135 -3.01 -9.18 -4.52
N LEU A 136 -1.89 -9.85 -4.73
CA LEU A 136 -1.34 -10.09 -6.05
C LEU A 136 -1.48 -11.57 -6.42
N ASN A 137 -2.14 -11.85 -7.55
CA ASN A 137 -2.30 -13.21 -8.05
C ASN A 137 -0.93 -13.81 -8.40
N ASN A 138 -0.69 -15.06 -7.95
CA ASN A 138 0.54 -15.79 -8.21
C ASN A 138 0.83 -16.00 -9.70
N GLU A 139 -0.18 -15.98 -10.56
CA GLU A 139 -0.01 -16.12 -12.01
C GLU A 139 0.53 -14.86 -12.67
N ILE A 140 0.23 -13.68 -12.12
CA ILE A 140 0.59 -12.41 -12.74
C ILE A 140 1.79 -11.73 -12.10
N PHE A 141 2.08 -11.99 -10.80
CA PHE A 141 3.15 -11.27 -10.11
C PHE A 141 4.52 -11.39 -10.81
N PRO A 142 4.93 -12.54 -11.37
CA PRO A 142 6.23 -12.64 -12.02
C PRO A 142 6.34 -11.71 -13.22
N TRP A 143 5.25 -11.59 -13.96
CA TRP A 143 5.18 -10.69 -15.10
C TRP A 143 5.21 -9.21 -14.67
N VAL A 144 4.50 -8.84 -13.59
CA VAL A 144 4.51 -7.45 -13.07
C VAL A 144 5.91 -7.05 -12.61
N GLU A 145 6.57 -7.94 -11.85
CA GLU A 145 7.95 -7.72 -11.39
C GLU A 145 8.91 -7.57 -12.56
N GLU A 146 8.82 -8.47 -13.54
CA GLU A 146 9.68 -8.45 -14.73
C GLU A 146 9.48 -7.18 -15.57
N GLU A 147 8.22 -6.78 -15.78
CA GLU A 147 7.89 -5.57 -16.54
C GLU A 147 8.38 -4.31 -15.80
N PHE A 148 8.21 -4.24 -14.47
CA PHE A 148 8.73 -3.14 -13.67
C PHE A 148 10.25 -3.06 -13.74
N LEU A 149 10.96 -4.17 -13.52
CA LEU A 149 12.42 -4.22 -13.56
C LEU A 149 12.97 -3.88 -14.95
N LYS A 150 12.31 -4.34 -16.00
CA LYS A 150 12.65 -3.98 -17.39
C LYS A 150 12.54 -2.48 -17.59
N LYS A 151 11.40 -1.87 -17.19
CA LYS A 151 11.16 -0.44 -17.36
C LYS A 151 12.08 0.43 -16.50
N LEU A 152 12.44 -0.05 -15.31
CA LEU A 152 13.44 0.58 -14.47
C LEU A 152 14.82 0.55 -15.15
N GLY A 153 15.22 -0.60 -15.71
CA GLY A 153 16.50 -0.78 -16.40
C GLY A 153 16.64 0.03 -17.69
N GLU A 154 15.51 0.41 -18.32
CA GLU A 154 15.52 1.35 -19.46
C GLU A 154 15.91 2.78 -19.02
N ARG A 155 15.83 3.12 -17.73
CA ARG A 155 16.07 4.47 -17.18
C ARG A 155 17.31 4.58 -16.29
N THR A 156 17.71 3.49 -15.64
CA THR A 156 18.84 3.49 -14.71
C THR A 156 19.48 2.11 -14.60
N ASP A 157 20.80 2.09 -14.43
CA ASP A 157 21.51 0.87 -14.10
C ASP A 157 21.22 0.44 -12.65
N TYR A 158 20.99 -0.86 -12.45
CA TYR A 158 20.77 -1.41 -11.12
C TYR A 158 21.39 -2.81 -10.97
N VAL A 159 21.63 -3.18 -9.70
CA VAL A 159 22.05 -4.54 -9.32
C VAL A 159 20.91 -5.18 -8.53
N ARG A 160 20.40 -6.30 -9.04
CA ARG A 160 19.37 -7.09 -8.35
C ARG A 160 19.98 -7.97 -7.26
N ARG A 161 19.38 -7.96 -6.09
CA ARG A 161 19.64 -8.91 -5.01
C ARG A 161 18.33 -9.48 -4.52
N GLU A 162 18.23 -10.79 -4.38
CA GLU A 162 17.08 -11.45 -3.77
C GLU A 162 17.36 -11.71 -2.30
N ILE A 163 16.48 -11.22 -1.43
CA ILE A 163 16.48 -11.52 -0.01
C ILE A 163 15.33 -12.50 0.19
N GLY A 164 15.63 -13.82 0.16
CA GLY A 164 14.66 -14.88 0.36
C GLY A 164 14.78 -15.49 1.76
N ARG A 165 13.66 -15.97 2.32
CA ARG A 165 13.76 -17.04 3.33
C ARG A 165 14.30 -18.26 2.61
N ASN A 166 15.43 -18.82 3.08
CA ASN A 166 15.85 -20.15 2.67
C ASN A 166 14.69 -21.12 2.98
N GLU A 167 14.05 -21.64 1.95
CA GLU A 167 13.01 -22.68 2.05
C GLU A 167 13.60 -24.03 2.48
N ASP A 168 14.91 -24.10 2.75
CA ASP A 168 15.66 -25.32 3.02
C ASP A 168 15.61 -25.80 4.49
N ASN A 169 14.72 -25.22 5.32
CA ASN A 169 14.46 -25.74 6.67
C ASN A 169 13.01 -26.23 6.81
N LYS A 170 12.68 -27.32 6.10
CA LYS A 170 11.57 -28.20 6.46
C LYS A 170 12.10 -29.57 6.82
#